data_da45d7db1553ff4f58d2993db16bdb6b
#
_entry.id   da45d7db1553ff4f58d2993db16bdb6b
#
_cell.length_a   1.000
_cell.length_b   1.000
_cell.length_c   1.000
_cell.angle_alpha   90.00
_cell.angle_beta   90.00
_cell.angle_gamma   90.00
#
_symmetry.space_group_name_H-M   'P 1'
#
loop_
_entity.id
_entity.type
_entity.pdbx_description
1 polymer ?
#
loop_
_entity_poly.entity_id
_entity_poly.type
_entity_poly.pdbx_seq_one_letter_code
_entity_poly.pdbx_strand_id
1 'polypeptide(L)'
;MMGRPYDYLIVGAGPFGSVFAYEARKRGKRCLLVEKRAHTGGNIYCSDQEGIRIHVYGAHIFHTSDQRIWDYVNQFATFNHFVNSPIANYNGECYNLPFNMNTFNKMWGTAMPQQARAIIEEQKSAIVGEPSNLEEQAIRMVGKDIYQKLVKGYTEKQWGRSCTSLPPFIIKRLPVRFTYDNNYFNDRYQGIPEGGYNRIIDALLDGCEVRLNVDFLKDRGELTALADKVVYTGMFDEYFDYAHGHLEYRSLRFEIERLDVDNYQGVAVMKFTDEK
;
A
#
# COMPACT_ATOMS: atom_id res chain seq x y z
N MET A 1 -6.53 -38.04 -25.87
CA MET A 1 -5.59 -37.03 -25.37
C MET A 1 -5.85 -36.90 -23.89
N MET A 2 -4.87 -37.13 -23.02
CA MET A 2 -5.01 -36.86 -21.62
C MET A 2 -5.18 -35.32 -21.46
N GLY A 3 -6.25 -34.88 -20.79
CA GLY A 3 -6.47 -33.45 -20.52
C GLY A 3 -5.32 -32.89 -19.69
N ARG A 4 -5.13 -31.57 -19.76
CA ARG A 4 -4.10 -30.90 -18.95
C ARG A 4 -4.35 -31.14 -17.47
N PRO A 5 -3.29 -31.26 -16.63
CA PRO A 5 -3.46 -31.56 -15.21
C PRO A 5 -4.19 -30.46 -14.42
N TYR A 6 -4.17 -29.19 -14.91
CA TYR A 6 -4.81 -28.05 -14.23
C TYR A 6 -5.75 -27.32 -15.16
N ASP A 7 -6.81 -26.73 -14.58
CA ASP A 7 -7.70 -25.81 -15.28
C ASP A 7 -7.05 -24.42 -15.36
N TYR A 8 -6.31 -24.01 -14.29
CA TYR A 8 -5.64 -22.74 -14.21
C TYR A 8 -4.18 -22.87 -13.74
N LEU A 9 -3.29 -22.19 -14.46
CA LEU A 9 -1.97 -21.81 -13.98
C LEU A 9 -2.05 -20.34 -13.52
N ILE A 10 -1.75 -20.11 -12.25
CA ILE A 10 -1.80 -18.78 -11.64
C ILE A 10 -0.36 -18.35 -11.36
N VAL A 11 0.06 -17.26 -11.99
CA VAL A 11 1.40 -16.69 -11.83
C VAL A 11 1.37 -15.58 -10.79
N GLY A 12 2.01 -15.84 -9.66
CA GLY A 12 2.04 -15.00 -8.48
C GLY A 12 1.11 -15.51 -7.37
N ALA A 13 1.70 -15.84 -6.22
CA ALA A 13 1.02 -16.27 -5.00
C ALA A 13 0.79 -15.12 -3.99
N GLY A 14 0.58 -13.90 -4.50
CA GLY A 14 0.13 -12.75 -3.74
C GLY A 14 -1.39 -12.80 -3.48
N PRO A 15 -1.97 -11.76 -2.84
CA PRO A 15 -3.40 -11.72 -2.49
C PRO A 15 -4.33 -12.01 -3.66
N PHE A 16 -4.10 -11.42 -4.83
CA PHE A 16 -4.94 -11.64 -6.00
C PHE A 16 -4.93 -13.11 -6.44
N GLY A 17 -3.72 -13.68 -6.65
CA GLY A 17 -3.59 -15.08 -7.10
C GLY A 17 -4.17 -16.06 -6.09
N SER A 18 -3.98 -15.81 -4.78
CA SER A 18 -4.49 -16.66 -3.71
C SER A 18 -6.03 -16.64 -3.63
N VAL A 19 -6.64 -15.45 -3.72
CA VAL A 19 -8.11 -15.34 -3.76
C VAL A 19 -8.68 -15.98 -5.01
N PHE A 20 -8.05 -15.77 -6.18
CA PHE A 20 -8.49 -16.41 -7.42
C PHE A 20 -8.44 -17.95 -7.31
N ALA A 21 -7.34 -18.51 -6.78
CA ALA A 21 -7.18 -19.95 -6.60
C ALA A 21 -8.27 -20.51 -5.67
N TYR A 22 -8.52 -19.85 -4.53
CA TYR A 22 -9.55 -20.22 -3.57
C TYR A 22 -10.94 -20.27 -4.22
N GLU A 23 -11.33 -19.21 -4.90
CA GLU A 23 -12.65 -19.11 -5.54
C GLU A 23 -12.81 -20.08 -6.74
N ALA A 24 -11.72 -20.35 -7.46
CA ALA A 24 -11.72 -21.36 -8.52
C ALA A 24 -11.90 -22.78 -7.95
N ARG A 25 -11.19 -23.10 -6.87
CA ARG A 25 -11.31 -24.40 -6.19
C ARG A 25 -12.71 -24.64 -5.63
N LYS A 26 -13.36 -23.64 -5.04
CA LYS A 26 -14.77 -23.74 -4.61
C LYS A 26 -15.70 -24.14 -5.76
N ARG A 27 -15.30 -23.88 -7.00
CA ARG A 27 -16.02 -24.28 -8.22
C ARG A 27 -15.48 -25.57 -8.85
N GLY A 28 -14.72 -26.37 -8.10
CA GLY A 28 -14.18 -27.66 -8.55
C GLY A 28 -13.02 -27.56 -9.54
N LYS A 29 -12.37 -26.39 -9.65
CA LYS A 29 -11.23 -26.18 -10.56
C LYS A 29 -9.91 -26.57 -9.92
N ARG A 30 -9.03 -27.19 -10.70
CA ARG A 30 -7.68 -27.53 -10.30
C ARG A 30 -6.75 -26.38 -10.66
N CYS A 31 -6.03 -25.85 -9.67
CA CYS A 31 -5.13 -24.72 -9.82
C CYS A 31 -3.70 -25.12 -9.47
N LEU A 32 -2.75 -24.67 -10.30
CA LEU A 32 -1.33 -24.62 -9.97
C LEU A 32 -0.92 -23.16 -9.80
N LEU A 33 -0.29 -22.81 -8.67
CA LEU A 33 0.32 -21.50 -8.50
C LEU A 33 1.84 -21.61 -8.68
N VAL A 34 2.43 -20.63 -9.35
CA VAL A 34 3.88 -20.45 -9.42
C VAL A 34 4.26 -19.08 -8.89
N GLU A 35 5.28 -19.03 -8.06
CA GLU A 35 5.76 -17.80 -7.43
C GLU A 35 7.28 -17.72 -7.56
N LYS A 36 7.79 -16.58 -8.02
CA LYS A 36 9.24 -16.39 -8.20
C LYS A 36 10.00 -16.19 -6.90
N ARG A 37 9.32 -15.74 -5.85
CA ARG A 37 9.91 -15.58 -4.51
C ARG A 37 9.96 -16.92 -3.77
N ALA A 38 10.74 -16.96 -2.70
CA ALA A 38 10.82 -18.14 -1.81
C ALA A 38 9.65 -18.23 -0.81
N HIS A 39 8.63 -17.40 -0.95
CA HIS A 39 7.47 -17.33 -0.06
C HIS A 39 6.20 -16.90 -0.82
N THR A 40 5.05 -17.24 -0.31
CA THR A 40 3.74 -16.75 -0.72
C THR A 40 3.43 -15.37 -0.13
N GLY A 41 2.27 -14.80 -0.44
CA GLY A 41 1.78 -13.56 0.16
C GLY A 41 2.18 -12.29 -0.60
N GLY A 42 3.11 -12.38 -1.57
CA GLY A 42 3.52 -11.20 -2.34
C GLY A 42 4.00 -10.08 -1.43
N ASN A 43 3.47 -8.87 -1.63
CA ASN A 43 3.90 -7.69 -0.85
C ASN A 43 3.30 -7.61 0.57
N ILE A 44 2.32 -8.44 0.92
CA ILE A 44 1.78 -8.49 2.29
C ILE A 44 2.47 -9.56 3.16
N TYR A 45 3.52 -10.19 2.64
CA TYR A 45 4.27 -11.20 3.39
C TYR A 45 4.84 -10.62 4.68
N CYS A 46 4.67 -11.37 5.77
CA CYS A 46 5.22 -11.06 7.09
C CYS A 46 6.28 -12.08 7.48
N SER A 47 7.33 -11.63 8.15
CA SER A 47 8.32 -12.50 8.81
C SER A 47 8.31 -12.25 10.32
N ASP A 48 8.54 -13.31 11.10
CA ASP A 48 8.70 -13.19 12.53
C ASP A 48 10.21 -13.18 12.88
N GLN A 49 10.65 -12.13 13.56
CA GLN A 49 12.02 -12.00 14.04
C GLN A 49 12.00 -11.63 15.53
N GLU A 50 12.51 -12.52 16.37
CA GLU A 50 12.62 -12.33 17.82
C GLU A 50 11.31 -11.91 18.52
N GLY A 51 10.20 -12.48 18.06
CA GLY A 51 8.87 -12.17 18.60
C GLY A 51 8.22 -10.92 18.00
N ILE A 52 8.91 -10.23 17.09
CA ILE A 52 8.38 -9.08 16.36
C ILE A 52 7.93 -9.54 14.97
N ARG A 53 6.68 -9.21 14.62
CA ARG A 53 6.15 -9.47 13.28
C ARG A 53 6.42 -8.31 12.36
N ILE A 54 7.24 -8.56 11.33
CA ILE A 54 7.70 -7.55 10.38
C ILE A 54 6.91 -7.68 9.08
N HIS A 55 6.32 -6.57 8.61
CA HIS A 55 5.78 -6.44 7.25
C HIS A 55 6.95 -6.17 6.31
N VAL A 56 7.46 -7.22 5.66
CA VAL A 56 8.76 -7.20 4.92
C VAL A 56 8.79 -6.16 3.80
N TYR A 57 7.66 -5.90 3.18
CA TYR A 57 7.54 -4.98 2.03
C TYR A 57 6.79 -3.69 2.38
N GLY A 58 6.95 -3.23 3.61
CA GLY A 58 6.31 -2.02 4.13
C GLY A 58 4.99 -2.29 4.84
N ALA A 59 4.53 -1.31 5.60
CA ALA A 59 3.34 -1.44 6.42
C ALA A 59 2.09 -1.62 5.54
N HIS A 60 1.37 -2.72 5.78
CA HIS A 60 0.09 -3.01 5.17
C HIS A 60 -0.97 -3.08 6.26
N ILE A 61 -1.90 -2.16 6.24
CA ILE A 61 -3.07 -2.15 7.13
C ILE A 61 -4.30 -2.40 6.27
N PHE A 62 -5.05 -3.44 6.61
CA PHE A 62 -6.29 -3.72 5.91
C PHE A 62 -7.35 -2.69 6.29
N HIS A 63 -8.04 -2.13 5.31
CA HIS A 63 -9.15 -1.22 5.52
C HIS A 63 -10.17 -1.30 4.38
N THR A 64 -11.43 -1.16 4.71
CA THR A 64 -12.54 -1.15 3.74
C THR A 64 -13.81 -0.58 4.37
N SER A 65 -14.66 0.02 3.55
CA SER A 65 -16.04 0.37 3.93
C SER A 65 -17.07 -0.64 3.40
N ASP A 66 -16.66 -1.60 2.57
CA ASP A 66 -17.53 -2.65 2.03
C ASP A 66 -17.64 -3.81 3.03
N GLN A 67 -18.84 -3.99 3.58
CA GLN A 67 -19.17 -5.08 4.52
C GLN A 67 -18.86 -6.46 3.94
N ARG A 68 -19.12 -6.68 2.65
CA ARG A 68 -18.90 -7.99 2.01
C ARG A 68 -17.42 -8.36 1.97
N ILE A 69 -16.54 -7.36 1.72
CA ILE A 69 -15.10 -7.55 1.72
C ILE A 69 -14.62 -7.82 3.15
N TRP A 70 -15.15 -7.08 4.13
CA TRP A 70 -14.83 -7.29 5.54
C TRP A 70 -15.24 -8.70 6.02
N ASP A 71 -16.46 -9.11 5.71
CA ASP A 71 -16.96 -10.44 6.06
C ASP A 71 -16.18 -11.55 5.35
N TYR A 72 -15.74 -11.30 4.11
CA TYR A 72 -14.94 -12.25 3.36
C TYR A 72 -13.57 -12.50 3.99
N VAL A 73 -12.82 -11.46 4.33
CA VAL A 73 -11.48 -11.63 4.91
C VAL A 73 -11.52 -12.19 6.34
N ASN A 74 -12.59 -11.90 7.10
CA ASN A 74 -12.80 -12.47 8.43
C ASN A 74 -13.12 -13.96 8.44
N GLN A 75 -13.37 -14.59 7.28
CA GLN A 75 -13.44 -16.06 7.18
C GLN A 75 -12.07 -16.73 7.38
N PHE A 76 -10.97 -16.00 7.15
CA PHE A 76 -9.60 -16.54 7.11
C PHE A 76 -8.76 -16.12 8.32
N ALA A 77 -9.05 -14.98 8.93
CA ALA A 77 -8.36 -14.49 10.13
C ALA A 77 -9.23 -13.52 10.92
N THR A 78 -8.99 -13.46 12.22
CA THR A 78 -9.51 -12.40 13.09
C THR A 78 -8.63 -11.16 12.91
N PHE A 79 -9.24 -9.99 12.85
CA PHE A 79 -8.50 -8.71 12.79
C PHE A 79 -8.48 -8.05 14.16
N ASN A 80 -7.34 -7.46 14.51
CA ASN A 80 -7.21 -6.65 15.72
C ASN A 80 -7.85 -5.26 15.53
N HIS A 81 -7.85 -4.45 16.59
CA HIS A 81 -8.37 -3.09 16.58
C HIS A 81 -7.30 -2.03 16.25
N PHE A 82 -6.30 -2.38 15.43
CA PHE A 82 -5.25 -1.43 15.06
C PHE A 82 -5.83 -0.27 14.28
N VAL A 83 -5.62 0.95 14.78
CA VAL A 83 -5.95 2.20 14.09
C VAL A 83 -4.70 2.81 13.53
N ASN A 84 -4.64 2.99 12.22
CA ASN A 84 -3.49 3.59 11.57
C ASN A 84 -3.43 5.11 11.85
N SER A 85 -2.46 5.53 12.65
CA SER A 85 -2.23 6.92 13.05
C SER A 85 -0.75 7.29 12.86
N PRO A 86 -0.29 7.42 11.60
CA PRO A 86 1.10 7.72 11.32
C PRO A 86 1.47 9.14 11.74
N ILE A 87 2.76 9.32 12.03
CA ILE A 87 3.36 10.63 12.34
C ILE A 87 4.28 11.04 11.20
N ALA A 88 4.23 12.33 10.82
CA ALA A 88 5.22 12.94 9.96
C ALA A 88 6.29 13.61 10.82
N ASN A 89 7.56 13.36 10.50
CA ASN A 89 8.70 14.04 11.07
C ASN A 89 9.33 14.94 10.01
N TYR A 90 9.39 16.22 10.30
CA TYR A 90 10.05 17.22 9.47
C TYR A 90 11.14 17.91 10.28
N ASN A 91 12.40 17.56 10.04
CA ASN A 91 13.56 18.09 10.77
C ASN A 91 13.42 18.04 12.31
N GLY A 92 12.88 16.93 12.84
CA GLY A 92 12.63 16.74 14.27
C GLY A 92 11.28 17.27 14.77
N GLU A 93 10.54 18.01 13.98
CA GLU A 93 9.17 18.43 14.31
C GLU A 93 8.16 17.34 13.93
N CYS A 94 7.44 16.80 14.91
CA CYS A 94 6.44 15.74 14.69
C CYS A 94 5.05 16.33 14.47
N TYR A 95 4.37 15.84 13.43
CA TYR A 95 3.01 16.24 13.05
C TYR A 95 2.12 15.03 12.87
N ASN A 96 0.86 15.12 13.30
CA ASN A 96 -0.12 14.06 13.07
C ASN A 96 -0.52 13.96 11.60
N LEU A 97 -0.78 12.73 11.15
CA LEU A 97 -1.41 12.44 9.88
C LEU A 97 -2.69 11.61 10.13
N PRO A 98 -3.76 11.82 9.34
CA PRO A 98 -3.90 12.75 8.21
C PRO A 98 -3.80 14.19 8.65
N PHE A 99 -3.76 15.13 7.71
CA PHE A 99 -3.79 16.57 8.05
C PHE A 99 -5.10 16.91 8.73
N ASN A 100 -5.03 17.15 10.02
CA ASN A 100 -6.18 17.35 10.90
C ASN A 100 -5.94 18.51 11.89
N MET A 101 -6.87 18.72 12.81
CA MET A 101 -6.74 19.82 13.77
C MET A 101 -5.50 19.72 14.67
N ASN A 102 -4.97 18.49 14.94
CA ASN A 102 -3.69 18.34 15.66
C ASN A 102 -2.52 18.86 14.81
N THR A 103 -2.52 18.58 13.51
CA THR A 103 -1.53 19.09 12.56
C THR A 103 -1.59 20.62 12.48
N PHE A 104 -2.81 21.19 12.35
CA PHE A 104 -3.01 22.64 12.22
C PHE A 104 -2.69 23.37 13.51
N ASN A 105 -3.05 22.81 14.66
CA ASN A 105 -2.69 23.34 15.95
C ASN A 105 -1.16 23.39 16.14
N LYS A 106 -0.48 22.29 15.84
CA LYS A 106 0.99 22.22 15.93
C LYS A 106 1.68 23.23 14.98
N MET A 107 1.14 23.42 13.78
CA MET A 107 1.74 24.26 12.75
C MET A 107 1.44 25.75 12.94
N TRP A 108 0.21 26.09 13.32
CA TRP A 108 -0.29 27.48 13.33
C TRP A 108 -0.84 27.96 14.68
N GLY A 109 -0.86 27.08 15.71
CA GLY A 109 -1.46 27.42 17.00
C GLY A 109 -2.99 27.51 16.98
N THR A 110 -3.65 27.05 15.92
CA THR A 110 -5.11 27.14 15.77
C THR A 110 -5.83 26.09 16.60
N ALA A 111 -6.85 26.50 17.35
CA ALA A 111 -7.68 25.60 18.15
C ALA A 111 -9.04 25.30 17.49
N MET A 112 -9.50 26.18 16.62
CA MET A 112 -10.83 26.09 16.00
C MET A 112 -10.74 25.81 14.50
N PRO A 113 -11.64 24.99 13.94
CA PRO A 113 -11.68 24.66 12.50
C PRO A 113 -11.73 25.89 11.59
N GLN A 114 -12.44 26.95 11.99
CA GLN A 114 -12.57 28.17 11.19
C GLN A 114 -11.22 28.91 11.05
N GLN A 115 -10.39 28.92 12.09
CA GLN A 115 -9.06 29.51 12.03
C GLN A 115 -8.16 28.80 11.06
N ALA A 116 -8.13 27.45 11.12
CA ALA A 116 -7.34 26.63 10.19
C ALA A 116 -7.81 26.80 8.74
N ARG A 117 -9.15 26.83 8.52
CA ARG A 117 -9.71 27.08 7.18
C ARG A 117 -9.30 28.44 6.64
N ALA A 118 -9.34 29.50 7.46
CA ALA A 118 -8.97 30.84 7.02
C ALA A 118 -7.50 30.91 6.55
N ILE A 119 -6.58 30.25 7.26
CA ILE A 119 -5.17 30.21 6.88
C ILE A 119 -4.99 29.42 5.56
N ILE A 120 -5.67 28.29 5.40
CA ILE A 120 -5.60 27.52 4.16
C ILE A 120 -6.17 28.34 2.99
N GLU A 121 -7.31 29.03 3.18
CA GLU A 121 -7.92 29.87 2.16
C GLU A 121 -7.00 31.02 1.74
N GLU A 122 -6.33 31.67 2.69
CA GLU A 122 -5.34 32.72 2.42
C GLU A 122 -4.17 32.14 1.58
N GLN A 123 -3.59 31.02 2.01
CA GLN A 123 -2.41 30.44 1.36
C GLN A 123 -2.71 29.88 -0.03
N LYS A 124 -3.89 29.32 -0.25
CA LYS A 124 -4.28 28.78 -1.56
C LYS A 124 -4.63 29.87 -2.59
N SER A 125 -4.90 31.10 -2.13
CA SER A 125 -5.20 32.23 -3.03
C SER A 125 -4.07 32.56 -4.01
N ALA A 126 -2.86 32.09 -3.74
CA ALA A 126 -1.72 32.18 -4.65
C ALA A 126 -1.87 31.34 -5.93
N ILE A 127 -2.78 30.33 -5.93
CA ILE A 127 -3.02 29.45 -7.08
C ILE A 127 -4.22 29.94 -7.86
N VAL A 128 -3.97 30.51 -9.03
CA VAL A 128 -5.00 31.02 -9.94
C VAL A 128 -5.35 29.98 -11.00
N GLY A 129 -6.64 29.69 -11.18
CA GLY A 129 -7.13 28.75 -12.18
C GLY A 129 -7.05 27.28 -11.74
N GLU A 130 -7.07 26.37 -12.71
CA GLU A 130 -6.93 24.94 -12.43
C GLU A 130 -5.46 24.56 -12.24
N PRO A 131 -5.13 23.75 -11.21
CA PRO A 131 -3.76 23.33 -10.94
C PRO A 131 -3.16 22.55 -12.12
N SER A 132 -1.99 22.96 -12.57
CA SER A 132 -1.26 22.33 -13.69
C SER A 132 -0.36 21.18 -13.24
N ASN A 133 0.02 21.15 -11.96
CA ASN A 133 0.96 20.17 -11.40
C ASN A 133 0.60 19.82 -9.95
N LEU A 134 1.34 18.86 -9.38
CA LEU A 134 1.10 18.37 -8.02
C LEU A 134 1.32 19.45 -6.96
N GLU A 135 2.33 20.30 -7.11
CA GLU A 135 2.59 21.41 -6.16
C GLU A 135 1.39 22.33 -6.04
N GLU A 136 0.90 22.86 -7.16
CA GLU A 136 -0.28 23.75 -7.19
C GLU A 136 -1.51 23.05 -6.62
N GLN A 137 -1.73 21.78 -6.96
CA GLN A 137 -2.84 20.99 -6.41
C GLN A 137 -2.72 20.81 -4.90
N ALA A 138 -1.52 20.55 -4.38
CA ALA A 138 -1.29 20.40 -2.95
C ALA A 138 -1.53 21.71 -2.20
N ILE A 139 -0.96 22.82 -2.68
CA ILE A 139 -1.16 24.14 -2.07
C ILE A 139 -2.64 24.50 -2.05
N ARG A 140 -3.37 24.22 -3.13
CA ARG A 140 -4.82 24.45 -3.20
C ARG A 140 -5.62 23.64 -2.18
N MET A 141 -5.12 22.44 -1.80
CA MET A 141 -5.80 21.55 -0.84
C MET A 141 -5.47 21.87 0.62
N VAL A 142 -4.21 22.10 0.92
CA VAL A 142 -3.70 22.12 2.30
C VAL A 142 -2.97 23.41 2.68
N GLY A 143 -2.77 24.32 1.73
CA GLY A 143 -1.97 25.53 1.92
C GLY A 143 -0.47 25.28 1.73
N LYS A 144 0.27 26.41 1.61
CA LYS A 144 1.71 26.38 1.30
C LYS A 144 2.55 25.76 2.41
N ASP A 145 2.24 26.06 3.68
CA ASP A 145 3.07 25.60 4.80
C ASP A 145 3.03 24.07 4.95
N ILE A 146 1.83 23.49 4.86
CA ILE A 146 1.66 22.03 4.91
C ILE A 146 2.33 21.38 3.69
N TYR A 147 2.14 21.97 2.50
CA TYR A 147 2.81 21.47 1.30
C TYR A 147 4.33 21.43 1.50
N GLN A 148 4.94 22.51 1.92
CA GLN A 148 6.38 22.61 2.04
C GLN A 148 6.95 21.65 3.09
N LYS A 149 6.33 21.58 4.27
CA LYS A 149 6.85 20.75 5.38
C LYS A 149 6.49 19.27 5.25
N LEU A 150 5.28 18.95 4.80
CA LEU A 150 4.74 17.60 4.99
C LEU A 150 4.44 16.84 3.70
N VAL A 151 4.47 17.51 2.55
CA VAL A 151 4.13 16.88 1.26
C VAL A 151 5.32 16.83 0.31
N LYS A 152 5.99 17.99 0.10
CA LYS A 152 7.01 18.15 -0.93
C LYS A 152 8.11 17.11 -0.84
N GLY A 153 8.92 17.14 0.22
CA GLY A 153 10.09 16.27 0.33
C GLY A 153 9.74 14.78 0.31
N TYR A 154 8.66 14.39 1.00
CA TYR A 154 8.16 13.02 0.96
C TYR A 154 7.77 12.58 -0.47
N THR A 155 7.05 13.42 -1.20
CA THR A 155 6.61 13.11 -2.56
C THR A 155 7.79 13.04 -3.52
N GLU A 156 8.71 13.99 -3.45
CA GLU A 156 9.88 14.05 -4.33
C GLU A 156 10.82 12.86 -4.11
N LYS A 157 10.99 12.41 -2.85
CA LYS A 157 11.72 11.16 -2.55
C LYS A 157 11.07 9.93 -3.17
N GLN A 158 9.75 9.80 -3.06
CA GLN A 158 9.03 8.64 -3.61
C GLN A 158 9.00 8.62 -5.13
N TRP A 159 8.89 9.78 -5.76
CA TRP A 159 8.75 9.86 -7.21
C TRP A 159 10.08 10.08 -7.95
N GLY A 160 11.13 10.49 -7.23
CA GLY A 160 12.42 10.85 -7.84
C GLY A 160 12.30 12.03 -8.81
N ARG A 161 11.27 12.87 -8.66
CA ARG A 161 10.94 14.02 -9.51
C ARG A 161 10.42 15.18 -8.67
N SER A 162 10.63 16.40 -9.17
CA SER A 162 10.02 17.59 -8.55
C SER A 162 8.50 17.53 -8.61
N CYS A 163 7.83 18.01 -7.55
CA CYS A 163 6.38 18.14 -7.49
C CYS A 163 5.81 18.99 -8.64
N THR A 164 6.57 19.95 -9.16
CA THR A 164 6.18 20.78 -10.31
C THR A 164 6.15 20.01 -11.64
N SER A 165 6.82 18.85 -11.72
CA SER A 165 6.81 17.98 -12.92
C SER A 165 5.82 16.82 -12.81
N LEU A 166 5.15 16.67 -11.68
CA LEU A 166 4.19 15.59 -11.43
C LEU A 166 2.76 16.05 -11.70
N PRO A 167 1.90 15.18 -12.26
CA PRO A 167 0.52 15.54 -12.55
C PRO A 167 -0.31 15.72 -11.27
N PRO A 168 -1.30 16.65 -11.29
CA PRO A 168 -2.05 17.02 -10.09
C PRO A 168 -2.94 15.90 -9.52
N PHE A 169 -3.33 14.92 -10.33
CA PHE A 169 -4.21 13.84 -9.87
C PHE A 169 -3.59 12.93 -8.80
N ILE A 170 -2.26 12.88 -8.71
CA ILE A 170 -1.53 12.04 -7.74
C ILE A 170 -1.93 12.37 -6.30
N ILE A 171 -2.17 13.66 -5.99
CA ILE A 171 -2.45 14.11 -4.63
C ILE A 171 -3.94 14.35 -4.34
N LYS A 172 -4.84 14.16 -5.30
CA LYS A 172 -6.28 14.43 -5.14
C LYS A 172 -6.95 13.68 -3.96
N ARG A 173 -6.35 12.59 -3.47
CA ARG A 173 -6.88 11.76 -2.39
C ARG A 173 -6.29 12.06 -1.02
N LEU A 174 -5.54 13.14 -0.88
CA LEU A 174 -4.93 13.50 0.39
C LEU A 174 -6.03 13.79 1.44
N PRO A 175 -6.07 13.07 2.56
CA PRO A 175 -7.11 13.29 3.56
C PRO A 175 -6.83 14.57 4.35
N VAL A 176 -7.80 15.50 4.32
CA VAL A 176 -7.78 16.74 5.10
C VAL A 176 -9.04 16.77 5.96
N ARG A 177 -8.88 16.94 7.27
CA ARG A 177 -9.99 16.93 8.23
C ARG A 177 -9.92 18.10 9.18
N PHE A 178 -11.06 18.71 9.43
CA PHE A 178 -11.19 19.79 10.41
C PHE A 178 -11.75 19.27 11.75
N THR A 179 -11.24 18.10 12.16
CA THR A 179 -11.52 17.43 13.43
C THR A 179 -10.19 16.99 14.06
N TYR A 180 -10.20 16.60 15.34
CA TYR A 180 -9.02 16.06 16.05
C TYR A 180 -8.86 14.53 15.88
N ASP A 181 -9.44 13.94 14.85
CA ASP A 181 -9.37 12.53 14.58
C ASP A 181 -8.05 12.17 13.86
N ASN A 182 -7.23 11.33 14.49
CA ASN A 182 -5.95 10.86 13.98
C ASN A 182 -6.05 9.56 13.16
N ASN A 183 -7.23 8.98 13.00
CA ASN A 183 -7.39 7.82 12.15
C ASN A 183 -7.08 8.19 10.69
N TYR A 184 -6.06 7.56 10.11
CA TYR A 184 -5.63 7.88 8.74
C TYR A 184 -6.68 7.54 7.69
N PHE A 185 -7.41 6.44 7.87
CA PHE A 185 -8.44 6.00 6.93
C PHE A 185 -9.82 6.60 7.25
N ASN A 186 -10.64 6.74 6.21
CA ASN A 186 -12.06 7.09 6.33
C ASN A 186 -12.97 5.85 6.34
N ASP A 187 -12.37 4.67 6.18
CA ASP A 187 -13.11 3.42 6.06
C ASP A 187 -13.71 2.98 7.40
N ARG A 188 -14.84 2.29 7.31
CA ARG A 188 -15.59 1.78 8.47
C ARG A 188 -14.82 0.68 9.21
N TYR A 189 -14.10 -0.14 8.46
CA TYR A 189 -13.35 -1.28 8.99
C TYR A 189 -11.87 -1.09 8.72
N GLN A 190 -11.05 -1.39 9.71
CA GLN A 190 -9.60 -1.47 9.57
C GLN A 190 -9.01 -2.39 10.65
N GLY A 191 -7.82 -2.88 10.39
CA GLY A 191 -7.08 -3.71 11.34
C GLY A 191 -5.92 -4.44 10.66
N ILE A 192 -5.20 -5.18 11.49
CA ILE A 192 -4.15 -6.10 11.04
C ILE A 192 -4.59 -7.50 11.46
N PRO A 193 -4.46 -8.52 10.59
CA PRO A 193 -4.85 -9.88 10.95
C PRO A 193 -3.97 -10.40 12.08
N GLU A 194 -4.60 -10.94 13.10
CA GLU A 194 -3.92 -11.61 14.22
C GLU A 194 -3.10 -12.80 13.67
N GLY A 195 -1.83 -12.83 14.02
CA GLY A 195 -0.93 -13.81 13.44
C GLY A 195 -0.35 -13.42 12.08
N GLY A 196 -0.63 -12.21 11.55
CA GLY A 196 -0.11 -11.66 10.31
C GLY A 196 -0.84 -12.12 9.06
N TYR A 197 -0.55 -11.48 7.95
CA TYR A 197 -1.22 -11.73 6.66
C TYR A 197 -0.95 -13.13 6.10
N ASN A 198 0.17 -13.76 6.47
CA ASN A 198 0.49 -15.11 6.00
C ASN A 198 -0.65 -16.10 6.31
N ARG A 199 -1.33 -15.96 7.47
CA ARG A 199 -2.46 -16.82 7.83
C ARG A 199 -3.61 -16.77 6.83
N ILE A 200 -3.91 -15.58 6.31
CA ILE A 200 -4.96 -15.42 5.29
C ILE A 200 -4.52 -16.12 4.01
N ILE A 201 -3.28 -15.92 3.60
CA ILE A 201 -2.74 -16.51 2.38
C ILE A 201 -2.69 -18.04 2.49
N ASP A 202 -2.21 -18.56 3.62
CA ASP A 202 -2.14 -20.01 3.86
C ASP A 202 -3.54 -20.66 3.82
N ALA A 203 -4.53 -20.00 4.45
CA ALA A 203 -5.91 -20.50 4.41
C ALA A 203 -6.53 -20.44 3.00
N LEU A 204 -6.23 -19.40 2.22
CA LEU A 204 -6.67 -19.30 0.82
C LEU A 204 -6.02 -20.35 -0.09
N LEU A 205 -4.78 -20.71 0.18
CA LEU A 205 -3.98 -21.64 -0.61
C LEU A 205 -4.06 -23.10 -0.11
N ASP A 206 -4.75 -23.34 1.01
CA ASP A 206 -4.91 -24.68 1.55
C ASP A 206 -5.46 -25.64 0.48
N GLY A 207 -4.76 -26.76 0.25
CA GLY A 207 -5.06 -27.75 -0.80
C GLY A 207 -4.79 -27.27 -2.24
N CYS A 208 -4.08 -26.15 -2.46
CA CYS A 208 -3.52 -25.78 -3.76
C CYS A 208 -2.08 -26.28 -3.89
N GLU A 209 -1.69 -26.69 -5.10
CA GLU A 209 -0.27 -26.87 -5.41
C GLU A 209 0.38 -25.51 -5.66
N VAL A 210 1.45 -25.22 -4.91
CA VAL A 210 2.23 -23.98 -5.04
C VAL A 210 3.70 -24.35 -5.26
N ARG A 211 4.29 -23.81 -6.32
CA ARG A 211 5.73 -23.94 -6.63
C ARG A 211 6.40 -22.59 -6.42
N LEU A 212 7.25 -22.53 -5.42
CA LEU A 212 8.06 -21.36 -5.09
C LEU A 212 9.37 -21.37 -5.88
N ASN A 213 10.04 -20.22 -5.98
CA ASN A 213 11.29 -20.03 -6.73
C ASN A 213 11.15 -20.39 -8.23
N VAL A 214 9.96 -20.22 -8.79
CA VAL A 214 9.67 -20.48 -10.20
C VAL A 214 9.36 -19.16 -10.91
N ASP A 215 10.24 -18.79 -11.84
CA ASP A 215 10.05 -17.64 -12.69
C ASP A 215 9.29 -18.05 -13.96
N PHE A 216 8.00 -17.72 -14.01
CA PHE A 216 7.12 -18.09 -15.12
C PHE A 216 7.65 -17.66 -16.48
N LEU A 217 8.28 -16.47 -16.59
CA LEU A 217 8.72 -15.97 -17.89
C LEU A 217 9.90 -16.76 -18.46
N LYS A 218 10.73 -17.36 -17.57
CA LYS A 218 11.84 -18.24 -18.00
C LYS A 218 11.35 -19.56 -18.52
N ASP A 219 10.33 -20.14 -17.87
CA ASP A 219 9.84 -21.50 -18.16
C ASP A 219 8.43 -21.45 -18.77
N ARG A 220 8.08 -20.35 -19.44
CA ARG A 220 6.73 -20.01 -19.92
C ARG A 220 6.11 -21.11 -20.76
N GLY A 221 6.86 -21.71 -21.69
CA GLY A 221 6.36 -22.75 -22.58
C GLY A 221 5.94 -24.01 -21.83
N GLU A 222 6.79 -24.50 -20.96
CA GLU A 222 6.56 -25.72 -20.17
C GLU A 222 5.40 -25.51 -19.18
N LEU A 223 5.41 -24.39 -18.47
CA LEU A 223 4.39 -24.09 -17.47
C LEU A 223 3.00 -23.88 -18.10
N THR A 224 2.93 -23.18 -19.23
CA THR A 224 1.67 -22.96 -19.95
C THR A 224 1.06 -24.27 -20.47
N ALA A 225 1.89 -25.27 -20.80
CA ALA A 225 1.42 -26.58 -21.24
C ALA A 225 0.68 -27.35 -20.14
N LEU A 226 0.87 -27.00 -18.87
CA LEU A 226 0.26 -27.70 -17.72
C LEU A 226 -1.20 -27.31 -17.47
N ALA A 227 -1.69 -26.18 -17.96
CA ALA A 227 -3.02 -25.68 -17.65
C ALA A 227 -3.78 -25.20 -18.87
N ASP A 228 -5.11 -25.21 -18.80
CA ASP A 228 -5.98 -24.74 -19.90
C ASP A 228 -5.92 -23.21 -20.03
N LYS A 229 -5.79 -22.50 -18.91
CA LYS A 229 -5.74 -21.02 -18.85
C LYS A 229 -4.64 -20.55 -17.93
N VAL A 230 -4.06 -19.40 -18.27
CA VAL A 230 -3.07 -18.69 -17.45
C VAL A 230 -3.69 -17.43 -16.86
N VAL A 231 -3.51 -17.23 -15.56
CA VAL A 231 -3.84 -16.00 -14.83
C VAL A 231 -2.51 -15.37 -14.42
N TYR A 232 -2.12 -14.30 -15.07
CA TYR A 232 -0.84 -13.64 -14.84
C TYR A 232 -1.02 -12.39 -13.98
N THR A 233 -0.29 -12.31 -12.86
CA THR A 233 -0.35 -11.18 -11.91
C THR A 233 0.97 -10.40 -11.82
N GLY A 234 1.91 -10.67 -12.70
CA GLY A 234 3.18 -9.94 -12.80
C GLY A 234 3.07 -8.63 -13.58
N MET A 235 4.21 -8.08 -13.97
CA MET A 235 4.26 -6.84 -14.75
C MET A 235 3.70 -7.08 -16.16
N PHE A 236 2.74 -6.25 -16.54
CA PHE A 236 1.98 -6.46 -17.77
C PHE A 236 2.83 -6.29 -19.03
N ASP A 237 3.69 -5.31 -19.06
CA ASP A 237 4.62 -5.04 -20.16
C ASP A 237 5.71 -6.12 -20.29
N GLU A 238 6.21 -6.65 -19.17
CA GLU A 238 7.14 -7.79 -19.16
C GLU A 238 6.51 -9.05 -19.76
N TYR A 239 5.21 -9.29 -19.52
CA TYR A 239 4.49 -10.43 -20.11
C TYR A 239 4.51 -10.40 -21.65
N PHE A 240 4.50 -9.21 -22.25
CA PHE A 240 4.56 -9.01 -23.70
C PHE A 240 5.97 -8.68 -24.20
N ASP A 241 7.01 -9.02 -23.43
CA ASP A 241 8.41 -8.77 -23.78
C ASP A 241 8.67 -7.31 -24.19
N TYR A 242 7.93 -6.38 -23.54
CA TYR A 242 7.98 -4.93 -23.81
C TYR A 242 7.67 -4.53 -25.26
N ALA A 243 6.99 -5.38 -26.03
CA ALA A 243 6.69 -5.16 -27.45
C ALA A 243 5.86 -3.88 -27.71
N HIS A 244 5.14 -3.38 -26.70
CA HIS A 244 4.36 -2.14 -26.76
C HIS A 244 4.97 -0.98 -25.97
N GLY A 245 6.25 -1.09 -25.60
CA GLY A 245 6.96 -0.15 -24.73
C GLY A 245 6.88 -0.50 -23.25
N HIS A 246 7.59 0.30 -22.44
CA HIS A 246 7.65 0.11 -20.98
C HIS A 246 6.57 0.90 -20.28
N LEU A 247 5.93 0.29 -19.30
CA LEU A 247 5.12 1.00 -18.31
C LEU A 247 6.02 1.60 -17.24
N GLU A 248 5.66 2.77 -16.71
CA GLU A 248 6.40 3.38 -15.62
C GLU A 248 6.02 2.76 -14.27
N TYR A 249 7.00 2.14 -13.62
CA TYR A 249 6.89 1.63 -12.25
C TYR A 249 7.79 2.43 -11.31
N ARG A 250 7.51 2.33 -10.02
CA ARG A 250 8.39 2.86 -8.98
C ARG A 250 8.87 1.71 -8.12
N SER A 251 10.19 1.53 -8.08
CA SER A 251 10.83 0.55 -7.21
C SER A 251 11.07 1.17 -5.84
N LEU A 252 10.78 0.42 -4.80
CA LEU A 252 11.10 0.78 -3.42
C LEU A 252 12.34 0.00 -2.98
N ARG A 253 13.25 0.68 -2.31
CA ARG A 253 14.36 0.07 -1.59
C ARG A 253 13.98 -0.03 -0.12
N PHE A 254 14.02 -1.24 0.41
CA PHE A 254 13.82 -1.50 1.84
C PHE A 254 15.17 -1.72 2.48
N GLU A 255 15.45 -0.97 3.54
CA GLU A 255 16.61 -1.15 4.39
C GLU A 255 16.11 -1.61 5.76
N ILE A 256 16.61 -2.74 6.22
CA ILE A 256 16.25 -3.30 7.53
C ILE A 256 17.43 -3.00 8.47
N GLU A 257 17.13 -2.23 9.51
CA GLU A 257 18.08 -1.91 10.56
C GLU A 257 17.60 -2.52 11.88
N ARG A 258 18.52 -3.12 12.61
CA ARG A 258 18.27 -3.66 13.93
C ARG A 258 18.95 -2.77 14.96
N LEU A 259 18.16 -2.26 15.89
CA LEU A 259 18.59 -1.36 16.93
C LEU A 259 18.44 -2.03 18.29
N ASP A 260 19.38 -1.79 19.19
CA ASP A 260 19.33 -2.29 20.59
C ASP A 260 18.51 -1.33 21.45
N VAL A 261 17.23 -1.16 21.09
CA VAL A 261 16.27 -0.33 21.83
C VAL A 261 14.87 -0.95 21.73
N ASP A 262 14.10 -0.86 22.79
CA ASP A 262 12.74 -1.45 22.85
C ASP A 262 11.76 -0.71 21.93
N ASN A 263 11.93 0.59 21.74
CA ASN A 263 11.03 1.42 20.94
C ASN A 263 11.78 2.62 20.36
N TYR A 264 12.08 2.58 19.06
CA TYR A 264 12.85 3.63 18.40
C TYR A 264 12.04 4.89 18.09
N GLN A 265 10.81 4.76 17.59
CA GLN A 265 10.06 5.88 17.02
C GLN A 265 8.71 6.17 17.71
N GLY A 266 8.28 5.34 18.65
CA GLY A 266 7.05 5.54 19.45
C GLY A 266 5.74 5.30 18.68
N VAL A 267 5.80 4.97 17.39
CA VAL A 267 4.64 4.71 16.52
C VAL A 267 4.94 3.59 15.52
N ALA A 268 3.92 2.95 15.00
CA ALA A 268 4.10 1.89 14.00
C ALA A 268 4.65 2.44 12.66
N VAL A 269 4.26 3.65 12.27
CA VAL A 269 4.68 4.29 11.01
C VAL A 269 5.08 5.74 11.27
N MET A 270 6.32 6.06 10.95
CA MET A 270 6.81 7.45 10.90
C MET A 270 7.23 7.78 9.47
N LYS A 271 6.82 8.95 8.98
CA LYS A 271 7.15 9.45 7.65
C LYS A 271 8.11 10.63 7.78
N PHE A 272 9.32 10.47 7.32
CA PHE A 272 10.28 11.57 7.25
C PHE A 272 10.00 12.38 5.99
N THR A 273 9.57 13.64 6.20
CA THR A 273 9.06 14.51 5.14
C THR A 273 10.04 15.61 4.71
N ASP A 274 11.18 15.69 5.35
CA ASP A 274 12.31 16.51 4.93
C ASP A 274 12.91 16.04 3.59
N GLU A 275 13.85 16.80 3.04
CA GLU A 275 14.41 16.56 1.71
C GLU A 275 15.45 15.41 1.68
N LYS A 276 15.76 14.78 2.81
CA LYS A 276 16.79 13.73 2.88
C LYS A 276 16.29 12.45 3.51
#